data_a38e6eb4a626e6cb89995bea4d4774b7
#
_entry.id   a38e6eb4a626e6cb89995bea4d4774b7
#
_cell.length_a   1.000
_cell.length_b   1.000
_cell.length_c   1.000
_cell.angle_alpha   90.00
_cell.angle_beta   90.00
_cell.angle_gamma   90.00
#
_symmetry.space_group_name_H-M   'P 1'
#
loop_
_entity.id
_entity.type
_entity.pdbx_description
1 polymer ?
#
loop_
_entity_poly.entity_id
_entity_poly.type
_entity_poly.pdbx_seq_one_letter_code
_entity_poly.pdbx_strand_id
1 'polypeptide(L)'
;MKEKLNLDNINLDFLSEDSKPKLKTKENYKIMIADDYDEIHVITKMMLKDFEFEGKGLEFIDTYTGEDTIKALEKNPDTAVLFLDVVMEDNHSGLNVVEVLRGRLDNKMTRIVLRTGQPGQAPEETVIRDYDINDYRLKTEMTAKRLYTTLYSALRNYRDLYQINTHKNGLKKIIKTSANLFEHNSLNEFLTSILVQLSNFQKSNPEMVYIRDDVDKEGGFVTIEKNKKATIVAATGKFKSYIGKD
;
A
#
# COMPACT_ATOMS: atom_id res chain seq x y z
N MET A 1 15.79 -55.10 14.30
CA MET A 1 16.81 -54.11 14.65
C MET A 1 16.32 -52.76 14.17
N LYS A 2 15.87 -51.93 15.12
CA LYS A 2 15.38 -50.55 14.82
C LYS A 2 16.60 -49.64 14.91
N GLU A 3 17.09 -49.18 13.76
CA GLU A 3 18.06 -48.06 13.72
C GLU A 3 17.33 -46.77 14.17
N LYS A 4 17.78 -46.25 15.30
CA LYS A 4 17.39 -44.90 15.75
C LYS A 4 18.06 -43.90 14.84
N LEU A 5 17.27 -43.05 14.18
CA LEU A 5 17.80 -41.84 13.52
C LEU A 5 18.45 -40.99 14.62
N ASN A 6 19.75 -40.76 14.48
CA ASN A 6 20.52 -39.88 15.32
C ASN A 6 20.24 -38.43 14.88
N LEU A 7 19.45 -37.72 15.68
CA LEU A 7 19.06 -36.33 15.48
C LEU A 7 20.09 -35.30 15.98
N ASP A 8 21.24 -35.77 16.47
CA ASP A 8 22.25 -34.93 17.15
C ASP A 8 23.14 -34.12 16.18
N ASN A 9 22.95 -34.23 14.86
CA ASN A 9 23.70 -33.48 13.85
C ASN A 9 22.89 -32.43 13.10
N ILE A 10 21.72 -32.05 13.61
CA ILE A 10 21.03 -30.86 13.11
C ILE A 10 21.66 -29.66 13.80
N ASN A 11 22.55 -28.99 13.11
CA ASN A 11 23.17 -27.76 13.58
C ASN A 11 22.07 -26.69 13.78
N LEU A 12 21.71 -26.45 15.04
CA LEU A 12 20.70 -25.48 15.47
C LEU A 12 21.28 -24.07 15.67
N ASP A 13 22.48 -23.79 15.15
CA ASP A 13 23.10 -22.46 15.17
C ASP A 13 22.33 -21.38 14.40
N PHE A 14 21.14 -21.73 13.90
CA PHE A 14 20.21 -20.80 13.25
C PHE A 14 19.41 -19.93 14.22
N LEU A 15 19.59 -20.07 15.52
CA LEU A 15 18.87 -19.29 16.54
C LEU A 15 19.76 -18.22 17.18
N SER A 16 20.69 -17.61 16.46
CA SER A 16 21.36 -16.42 16.95
C SER A 16 20.38 -15.24 16.95
N GLU A 17 20.07 -14.75 18.14
CA GLU A 17 19.14 -13.66 18.43
C GLU A 17 19.59 -12.27 17.93
N ASP A 18 20.64 -12.16 17.10
CA ASP A 18 21.24 -10.86 16.75
C ASP A 18 20.86 -10.27 15.40
N SER A 19 19.92 -10.85 14.67
CA SER A 19 19.32 -10.15 13.52
C SER A 19 17.96 -9.56 13.88
N LYS A 20 17.97 -8.50 14.73
CA LYS A 20 16.83 -7.57 14.75
C LYS A 20 16.62 -7.09 13.31
N PRO A 21 15.43 -7.30 12.71
CA PRO A 21 15.17 -6.76 11.40
C PRO A 21 15.45 -5.25 11.50
N LYS A 22 16.34 -4.72 10.64
CA LYS A 22 16.42 -3.27 10.44
C LYS A 22 14.99 -2.84 10.14
N LEU A 23 14.36 -2.16 11.10
CA LEU A 23 13.08 -1.52 10.88
C LEU A 23 13.22 -0.71 9.60
N LYS A 24 12.57 -1.16 8.51
CA LYS A 24 12.31 -0.29 7.37
C LYS A 24 11.68 0.94 8.00
N THR A 25 12.29 2.11 7.81
CA THR A 25 11.72 3.39 8.22
C THR A 25 10.30 3.38 7.69
N LYS A 26 9.32 3.39 8.59
CA LYS A 26 7.90 3.39 8.20
C LYS A 26 7.71 4.67 7.40
N GLU A 27 7.43 4.55 6.11
CA GLU A 27 7.16 5.70 5.26
C GLU A 27 6.01 6.52 5.87
N ASN A 28 6.17 7.84 5.94
CA ASN A 28 5.17 8.75 6.45
C ASN A 28 3.93 8.77 5.55
N TYR A 29 2.78 9.17 6.11
CA TYR A 29 1.60 9.42 5.30
C TYR A 29 1.73 10.73 4.54
N LYS A 30 1.54 10.72 3.23
CA LYS A 30 1.53 11.93 2.39
C LYS A 30 0.21 12.67 2.56
N ILE A 31 0.30 13.89 2.99
CA ILE A 31 -0.82 14.82 3.20
C ILE A 31 -0.61 16.00 2.26
N MET A 32 -1.53 16.20 1.35
CA MET A 32 -1.50 17.35 0.45
C MET A 32 -2.38 18.47 1.00
N ILE A 33 -1.87 19.68 0.96
CA ILE A 33 -2.59 20.89 1.33
C ILE A 33 -2.69 21.76 0.07
N ALA A 34 -3.90 22.02 -0.39
CA ALA A 34 -4.19 22.85 -1.54
C ALA A 34 -5.01 24.06 -1.09
N ASP A 35 -4.38 25.21 -1.07
CA ASP A 35 -4.97 26.48 -0.59
C ASP A 35 -4.12 27.64 -1.15
N ASP A 36 -4.73 28.71 -1.58
CA ASP A 36 -4.03 29.86 -2.16
C ASP A 36 -3.39 30.79 -1.10
N TYR A 37 -3.69 30.56 0.18
CA TYR A 37 -3.16 31.33 1.31
C TYR A 37 -2.06 30.55 2.03
N ASP A 38 -0.82 31.09 2.00
CA ASP A 38 0.36 30.48 2.64
C ASP A 38 0.19 30.28 4.16
N GLU A 39 -0.53 31.20 4.83
CA GLU A 39 -0.82 31.11 6.25
C GLU A 39 -1.58 29.84 6.62
N ILE A 40 -2.46 29.37 5.76
CA ILE A 40 -3.25 28.13 5.98
C ILE A 40 -2.32 26.90 5.97
N HIS A 41 -1.32 26.87 5.10
CA HIS A 41 -0.29 25.81 5.06
C HIS A 41 0.52 25.80 6.35
N VAL A 42 1.02 26.97 6.76
CA VAL A 42 1.84 27.11 7.98
C VAL A 42 1.03 26.67 9.21
N ILE A 43 -0.19 27.20 9.37
CA ILE A 43 -1.05 26.89 10.52
C ILE A 43 -1.41 25.39 10.54
N THR A 44 -1.79 24.82 9.40
CA THR A 44 -2.15 23.39 9.30
C THR A 44 -0.97 22.50 9.73
N LYS A 45 0.23 22.76 9.22
CA LYS A 45 1.45 22.03 9.59
C LYS A 45 1.82 22.19 11.05
N MET A 46 1.70 23.41 11.59
CA MET A 46 1.97 23.68 12.99
C MET A 46 1.02 22.92 13.93
N MET A 47 -0.28 22.88 13.59
CA MET A 47 -1.29 22.15 14.36
C MET A 47 -1.10 20.63 14.32
N LEU A 48 -0.47 20.10 13.26
CA LEU A 48 -0.28 18.66 13.04
C LEU A 48 1.18 18.21 13.26
N LYS A 49 2.04 19.08 13.79
CA LYS A 49 3.49 18.83 13.93
C LYS A 49 3.81 17.52 14.63
N ASP A 50 3.09 17.23 15.71
CA ASP A 50 3.31 16.06 16.57
C ASP A 50 2.27 14.95 16.31
N PHE A 51 1.64 14.98 15.12
CA PHE A 51 0.64 13.99 14.76
C PHE A 51 1.31 12.69 14.32
N GLU A 52 0.87 11.59 14.92
CA GLU A 52 1.24 10.23 14.52
C GLU A 52 -0.01 9.36 14.34
N PHE A 53 0.03 8.50 13.33
CA PHE A 53 -0.97 7.48 13.11
C PHE A 53 -0.29 6.12 12.89
N GLU A 54 -0.54 5.18 13.78
CA GLU A 54 0.07 3.83 13.78
C GLU A 54 1.62 3.87 13.74
N GLY A 55 2.21 4.84 14.46
CA GLY A 55 3.66 5.03 14.55
C GLY A 55 4.31 5.56 13.28
N LYS A 56 3.53 6.17 12.37
CA LYS A 56 3.99 6.91 11.19
C LYS A 56 3.65 8.38 11.36
N GLY A 57 4.59 9.24 11.01
CA GLY A 57 4.38 10.68 10.93
C GLY A 57 3.73 11.10 9.61
N LEU A 58 3.79 12.41 9.34
CA LEU A 58 3.22 13.03 8.16
C LEU A 58 4.33 13.60 7.26
N GLU A 59 4.11 13.52 5.95
CA GLU A 59 4.86 14.21 4.91
C GLU A 59 3.90 15.16 4.20
N PHE A 60 4.21 16.47 4.21
CA PHE A 60 3.33 17.47 3.64
C PHE A 60 3.75 17.86 2.22
N ILE A 61 2.77 18.00 1.35
CA ILE A 61 2.92 18.51 -0.03
C ILE A 61 2.03 19.73 -0.14
N ASP A 62 2.63 20.88 -0.49
CA ASP A 62 1.92 22.15 -0.64
C ASP A 62 1.63 22.43 -2.09
N THR A 63 0.42 22.91 -2.37
CA THR A 63 -0.01 23.41 -3.67
C THR A 63 -0.90 24.62 -3.49
N TYR A 64 -0.84 25.58 -4.43
CA TYR A 64 -1.47 26.90 -4.28
C TYR A 64 -2.51 27.18 -5.35
N THR A 65 -2.59 26.32 -6.38
CA THR A 65 -3.58 26.41 -7.46
C THR A 65 -4.17 25.03 -7.77
N GLY A 66 -5.34 25.00 -8.39
CA GLY A 66 -5.98 23.77 -8.84
C GLY A 66 -5.10 23.00 -9.82
N GLU A 67 -4.47 23.72 -10.76
CA GLU A 67 -3.59 23.10 -11.78
C GLU A 67 -2.35 22.44 -11.13
N ASP A 68 -1.70 23.12 -10.19
CA ASP A 68 -0.54 22.57 -9.49
C ASP A 68 -0.94 21.40 -8.60
N THR A 69 -2.13 21.45 -7.98
CA THR A 69 -2.69 20.35 -7.21
C THR A 69 -2.88 19.11 -8.05
N ILE A 70 -3.46 19.24 -9.25
CA ILE A 70 -3.63 18.13 -10.19
C ILE A 70 -2.27 17.53 -10.58
N LYS A 71 -1.29 18.35 -10.96
CA LYS A 71 0.07 17.90 -11.30
C LYS A 71 0.76 17.18 -10.13
N ALA A 72 0.57 17.69 -8.91
CA ALA A 72 1.12 17.08 -7.70
C ALA A 72 0.47 15.73 -7.38
N LEU A 73 -0.85 15.58 -7.56
CA LEU A 73 -1.59 14.33 -7.41
C LEU A 73 -1.17 13.27 -8.44
N GLU A 74 -0.90 13.67 -9.68
CA GLU A 74 -0.37 12.76 -10.71
C GLU A 74 1.01 12.18 -10.32
N LYS A 75 1.87 13.00 -9.71
CA LYS A 75 3.19 12.60 -9.25
C LYS A 75 3.17 11.80 -7.94
N ASN A 76 2.12 12.00 -7.11
CA ASN A 76 1.97 11.37 -5.82
C ASN A 76 0.62 10.63 -5.71
N PRO A 77 0.43 9.56 -6.47
CA PRO A 77 -0.84 8.80 -6.46
C PRO A 77 -1.13 8.11 -5.11
N ASP A 78 -0.14 8.03 -4.24
CA ASP A 78 -0.17 7.49 -2.88
C ASP A 78 -0.52 8.54 -1.81
N THR A 79 -0.94 9.75 -2.21
CA THR A 79 -1.44 10.77 -1.29
C THR A 79 -2.59 10.22 -0.46
N ALA A 80 -2.42 10.19 0.87
CA ALA A 80 -3.41 9.61 1.77
C ALA A 80 -4.60 10.55 2.00
N VAL A 81 -4.31 11.84 2.26
CA VAL A 81 -5.33 12.86 2.51
C VAL A 81 -5.00 14.12 1.73
N LEU A 82 -6.01 14.71 1.14
CA LEU A 82 -6.00 16.02 0.49
C LEU A 82 -6.89 16.97 1.29
N PHE A 83 -6.29 17.98 1.91
CA PHE A 83 -7.00 19.16 2.38
C PHE A 83 -7.09 20.15 1.23
N LEU A 84 -8.30 20.46 0.79
CA LEU A 84 -8.52 21.19 -0.45
C LEU A 84 -9.45 22.38 -0.20
N ASP A 85 -8.99 23.57 -0.56
CA ASP A 85 -9.88 24.71 -0.60
C ASP A 85 -10.82 24.61 -1.82
N VAL A 86 -12.07 24.99 -1.63
CA VAL A 86 -13.06 25.05 -2.69
C VAL A 86 -12.75 26.19 -3.67
N VAL A 87 -12.30 27.32 -3.13
CA VAL A 87 -12.05 28.56 -3.88
C VAL A 87 -10.55 28.90 -3.79
N MET A 88 -9.87 28.86 -4.90
CA MET A 88 -8.47 29.29 -5.04
C MET A 88 -8.38 30.36 -6.13
N GLU A 89 -7.79 30.05 -7.30
CA GLU A 89 -7.71 30.97 -8.42
C GLU A 89 -9.07 31.33 -9.02
N ASP A 90 -10.07 30.47 -8.86
CA ASP A 90 -11.47 30.72 -9.21
C ASP A 90 -12.44 30.01 -8.25
N ASN A 91 -13.74 30.29 -8.39
CA ASN A 91 -14.79 29.79 -7.50
C ASN A 91 -15.04 28.27 -7.61
N HIS A 92 -14.44 27.58 -8.56
CA HIS A 92 -14.69 26.15 -8.85
C HIS A 92 -13.40 25.34 -8.93
N SER A 93 -12.23 25.96 -8.75
CA SER A 93 -10.93 25.32 -8.89
C SER A 93 -10.79 24.08 -8.01
N GLY A 94 -11.22 24.14 -6.75
CA GLY A 94 -11.21 22.98 -5.84
C GLY A 94 -12.12 21.85 -6.31
N LEU A 95 -13.35 22.14 -6.76
CA LEU A 95 -14.27 21.11 -7.25
C LEU A 95 -13.75 20.47 -8.53
N ASN A 96 -13.14 21.25 -9.44
CA ASN A 96 -12.47 20.71 -10.62
C ASN A 96 -11.34 19.75 -10.28
N VAL A 97 -10.55 20.03 -9.23
CA VAL A 97 -9.52 19.09 -8.73
C VAL A 97 -10.16 17.76 -8.34
N VAL A 98 -11.31 17.80 -7.64
CA VAL A 98 -12.02 16.57 -7.24
C VAL A 98 -12.50 15.77 -8.46
N GLU A 99 -13.11 16.45 -9.45
CA GLU A 99 -13.58 15.82 -10.69
C GLU A 99 -12.43 15.14 -11.44
N VAL A 100 -11.29 15.81 -11.57
CA VAL A 100 -10.11 15.25 -12.21
C VAL A 100 -9.55 14.07 -11.40
N LEU A 101 -9.46 14.17 -10.08
CA LEU A 101 -8.95 13.11 -9.21
C LEU A 101 -9.82 11.85 -9.29
N ARG A 102 -11.14 11.99 -9.20
CA ARG A 102 -12.08 10.86 -9.23
C ARG A 102 -12.33 10.31 -10.62
N GLY A 103 -12.39 11.19 -11.63
CA GLY A 103 -12.65 10.85 -13.04
C GLY A 103 -11.38 10.47 -13.79
N ARG A 104 -10.59 11.47 -14.22
CA ARG A 104 -9.44 11.25 -15.11
C ARG A 104 -8.34 10.42 -14.47
N LEU A 105 -8.02 10.63 -13.18
CA LEU A 105 -6.97 9.90 -12.47
C LEU A 105 -7.49 8.59 -11.86
N ASP A 106 -8.80 8.34 -11.82
CA ASP A 106 -9.48 7.19 -11.19
C ASP A 106 -8.95 6.87 -9.77
N ASN A 107 -8.49 7.91 -9.06
CA ASN A 107 -7.98 7.76 -7.70
C ASN A 107 -9.13 7.83 -6.70
N LYS A 108 -9.55 6.67 -6.20
CA LYS A 108 -10.57 6.50 -5.17
C LYS A 108 -9.96 6.31 -3.78
N MET A 109 -8.63 6.27 -3.69
CA MET A 109 -7.92 6.01 -2.45
C MET A 109 -7.74 7.28 -1.62
N THR A 110 -7.27 8.37 -2.23
CA THR A 110 -7.05 9.66 -1.56
C THR A 110 -8.32 10.13 -0.87
N ARG A 111 -8.25 10.41 0.42
CA ARG A 111 -9.35 10.97 1.21
C ARG A 111 -9.36 12.48 1.02
N ILE A 112 -10.51 13.05 0.68
CA ILE A 112 -10.67 14.48 0.41
C ILE A 112 -11.41 15.12 1.57
N VAL A 113 -10.81 16.18 2.12
CA VAL A 113 -11.41 17.07 3.11
C VAL A 113 -11.49 18.46 2.47
N LEU A 114 -12.68 18.84 2.05
CA LEU A 114 -12.90 20.17 1.53
C LEU A 114 -12.92 21.21 2.67
N ARG A 115 -12.29 22.33 2.44
CA ARG A 115 -12.30 23.50 3.30
C ARG A 115 -12.82 24.70 2.53
N THR A 116 -13.68 25.48 3.12
CA THR A 116 -14.18 26.70 2.48
C THR A 116 -14.23 27.86 3.47
N GLY A 117 -13.94 29.05 2.99
CA GLY A 117 -14.15 30.31 3.71
C GLY A 117 -15.56 30.88 3.50
N GLN A 118 -16.30 30.40 2.51
CA GLN A 118 -17.59 30.96 2.11
C GLN A 118 -18.68 29.87 2.10
N PRO A 119 -19.43 29.72 3.21
CA PRO A 119 -20.57 28.81 3.25
C PRO A 119 -21.66 29.30 2.31
N GLY A 120 -22.12 28.45 1.40
CA GLY A 120 -23.28 28.72 0.54
C GLY A 120 -23.02 28.77 -0.97
N GLN A 121 -21.78 28.68 -1.44
CA GLN A 121 -21.50 28.56 -2.87
C GLN A 121 -21.81 27.16 -3.43
N ALA A 122 -21.78 26.13 -2.59
CA ALA A 122 -22.29 24.80 -2.92
C ALA A 122 -22.91 24.16 -1.66
N PRO A 123 -24.16 23.65 -1.71
CA PRO A 123 -24.76 22.95 -0.58
C PRO A 123 -23.91 21.75 -0.18
N GLU A 124 -23.50 21.67 1.08
CA GLU A 124 -22.63 20.64 1.64
C GLU A 124 -23.06 19.22 1.25
N GLU A 125 -24.37 18.93 1.40
CA GLU A 125 -24.94 17.60 1.09
C GLU A 125 -24.77 17.21 -0.39
N THR A 126 -24.96 18.16 -1.31
CA THR A 126 -24.81 17.93 -2.75
C THR A 126 -23.34 17.65 -3.11
N VAL A 127 -22.45 18.46 -2.55
CA VAL A 127 -21.00 18.32 -2.81
C VAL A 127 -20.47 16.99 -2.25
N ILE A 128 -20.85 16.61 -1.03
CA ILE A 128 -20.44 15.34 -0.42
C ILE A 128 -20.92 14.16 -1.28
N ARG A 129 -22.18 14.18 -1.72
CA ARG A 129 -22.79 13.09 -2.47
C ARG A 129 -22.24 12.97 -3.88
N ASP A 130 -22.15 14.08 -4.60
CA ASP A 130 -21.93 14.08 -6.03
C ASP A 130 -20.42 13.99 -6.37
N TYR A 131 -19.53 14.38 -5.45
CA TYR A 131 -18.08 14.44 -5.66
C TYR A 131 -17.26 13.38 -4.89
N ASP A 132 -17.91 12.46 -4.18
CA ASP A 132 -17.21 11.41 -3.40
C ASP A 132 -16.13 11.99 -2.47
N ILE A 133 -16.48 13.04 -1.72
CA ILE A 133 -15.62 13.64 -0.71
C ILE A 133 -15.89 13.04 0.67
N ASN A 134 -14.92 13.13 1.55
CA ASN A 134 -14.96 12.47 2.86
C ASN A 134 -15.43 13.38 3.98
N ASP A 135 -15.18 14.67 3.85
CA ASP A 135 -15.59 15.68 4.82
C ASP A 135 -15.62 17.06 4.18
N TYR A 136 -16.49 17.93 4.69
CA TYR A 136 -16.64 19.32 4.27
C TYR A 136 -16.61 20.22 5.50
N ARG A 137 -15.72 21.22 5.52
CA ARG A 137 -15.51 22.06 6.70
C ARG A 137 -15.36 23.53 6.36
N LEU A 138 -15.88 24.36 7.26
CA LEU A 138 -15.59 25.78 7.23
C LEU A 138 -14.17 26.03 7.76
N LYS A 139 -13.39 26.89 7.09
CA LYS A 139 -12.04 27.30 7.55
C LYS A 139 -12.08 27.88 8.97
N THR A 140 -13.15 28.61 9.31
CA THR A 140 -13.35 29.22 10.63
C THR A 140 -13.62 28.21 11.75
N GLU A 141 -14.06 27.01 11.43
CA GLU A 141 -14.35 25.95 12.40
C GLU A 141 -13.17 25.02 12.63
N MET A 142 -12.09 25.17 11.88
CA MET A 142 -10.95 24.26 11.88
C MET A 142 -10.00 24.53 13.05
N THR A 143 -10.47 24.22 14.26
CA THR A 143 -9.60 24.23 15.46
C THR A 143 -8.57 23.07 15.39
N ALA A 144 -7.46 23.17 16.13
CA ALA A 144 -6.45 22.12 16.20
C ALA A 144 -7.06 20.74 16.57
N LYS A 145 -8.01 20.72 17.53
CA LYS A 145 -8.71 19.48 17.92
C LYS A 145 -9.54 18.90 16.78
N ARG A 146 -10.27 19.75 16.05
CA ARG A 146 -11.07 19.31 14.90
C ARG A 146 -10.19 18.81 13.76
N LEU A 147 -9.14 19.56 13.43
CA LEU A 147 -8.18 19.15 12.40
C LEU A 147 -7.56 17.79 12.72
N TYR A 148 -7.16 17.59 13.99
CA TYR A 148 -6.63 16.31 14.46
C TYR A 148 -7.66 15.16 14.26
N THR A 149 -8.89 15.34 14.71
CA THR A 149 -9.93 14.29 14.61
C THR A 149 -10.33 14.01 13.17
N THR A 150 -10.42 15.04 12.33
CA THR A 150 -10.69 14.90 10.89
C THR A 150 -9.58 14.12 10.19
N LEU A 151 -8.32 14.50 10.42
CA LEU A 151 -7.18 13.79 9.83
C LEU A 151 -7.11 12.33 10.32
N TYR A 152 -7.31 12.10 11.62
CA TYR A 152 -7.31 10.75 12.18
C TYR A 152 -8.39 9.86 11.52
N SER A 153 -9.59 10.38 11.34
CA SER A 153 -10.68 9.67 10.66
C SER A 153 -10.38 9.42 9.19
N ALA A 154 -9.83 10.41 8.48
CA ALA A 154 -9.45 10.28 7.08
C ALA A 154 -8.34 9.24 6.87
N LEU A 155 -7.30 9.23 7.71
CA LEU A 155 -6.21 8.24 7.64
C LEU A 155 -6.69 6.84 7.99
N ARG A 156 -7.60 6.69 8.96
CA ARG A 156 -8.25 5.40 9.25
C ARG A 156 -8.98 4.87 8.02
N ASN A 157 -9.80 5.70 7.38
CA ASN A 157 -10.52 5.32 6.17
C ASN A 157 -9.56 4.98 5.01
N TYR A 158 -8.48 5.75 4.83
CA TYR A 158 -7.46 5.47 3.84
C TYR A 158 -6.80 4.11 4.07
N ARG A 159 -6.37 3.84 5.30
CA ARG A 159 -5.79 2.55 5.69
C ARG A 159 -6.72 1.38 5.39
N ASP A 160 -7.99 1.49 5.81
CA ASP A 160 -8.97 0.43 5.65
C ASP A 160 -9.22 0.13 4.17
N LEU A 161 -9.35 1.17 3.34
CA LEU A 161 -9.47 1.03 1.88
C LEU A 161 -8.20 0.44 1.26
N TYR A 162 -7.03 0.86 1.72
CA TYR A 162 -5.76 0.33 1.24
C TYR A 162 -5.66 -1.18 1.50
N GLN A 163 -6.02 -1.62 2.71
CA GLN A 163 -6.06 -3.05 3.07
C GLN A 163 -7.05 -3.82 2.20
N ILE A 164 -8.28 -3.32 2.04
CA ILE A 164 -9.31 -3.94 1.18
C ILE A 164 -8.80 -4.07 -0.26
N ASN A 165 -8.20 -3.02 -0.82
CA ASN A 165 -7.69 -3.03 -2.18
C ASN A 165 -6.50 -4.01 -2.34
N THR A 166 -5.62 -4.07 -1.35
CA THR A 166 -4.50 -5.02 -1.31
C THR A 166 -5.01 -6.47 -1.28
N HIS A 167 -5.98 -6.78 -0.41
CA HIS A 167 -6.59 -8.10 -0.33
C HIS A 167 -7.32 -8.47 -1.64
N LYS A 168 -8.10 -7.55 -2.21
CA LYS A 168 -8.78 -7.73 -3.49
C LYS A 168 -7.79 -8.05 -4.62
N ASN A 169 -6.67 -7.33 -4.69
CA ASN A 169 -5.64 -7.55 -5.70
C ASN A 169 -4.90 -8.87 -5.47
N GLY A 170 -4.65 -9.24 -4.20
CA GLY A 170 -4.13 -10.55 -3.83
C GLY A 170 -5.03 -11.69 -4.30
N LEU A 171 -6.34 -11.61 -4.00
CA LEU A 171 -7.33 -12.60 -4.45
C LEU A 171 -7.41 -12.69 -5.97
N LYS A 172 -7.41 -11.56 -6.69
CA LYS A 172 -7.40 -11.55 -8.16
C LYS A 172 -6.18 -12.26 -8.73
N LYS A 173 -4.99 -12.07 -8.11
CA LYS A 173 -3.77 -12.77 -8.51
C LYS A 173 -3.90 -14.29 -8.30
N ILE A 174 -4.42 -14.70 -7.12
CA ILE A 174 -4.66 -16.13 -6.82
C ILE A 174 -5.61 -16.76 -7.86
N ILE A 175 -6.75 -16.12 -8.12
CA ILE A 175 -7.73 -16.62 -9.10
C ILE A 175 -7.10 -16.75 -10.49
N LYS A 176 -6.41 -15.69 -10.95
CA LYS A 176 -5.77 -15.69 -12.28
C LYS A 176 -4.72 -16.80 -12.42
N THR A 177 -3.94 -17.03 -11.36
CA THR A 177 -2.88 -18.04 -11.37
C THR A 177 -3.42 -19.45 -11.17
N SER A 178 -4.50 -19.62 -10.41
CA SER A 178 -5.20 -20.91 -10.30
C SER A 178 -5.78 -21.37 -11.64
N ALA A 179 -6.33 -20.45 -12.42
CA ALA A 179 -6.83 -20.78 -13.77
C ALA A 179 -5.71 -21.34 -14.66
N ASN A 180 -4.50 -20.79 -14.59
CA ASN A 180 -3.35 -21.26 -15.37
C ASN A 180 -2.85 -22.64 -14.91
N LEU A 181 -3.08 -23.06 -13.64
CA LEU A 181 -2.66 -24.37 -13.14
C LEU A 181 -3.43 -25.53 -13.77
N PHE A 182 -4.69 -25.30 -14.16
CA PHE A 182 -5.53 -26.35 -14.79
C PHE A 182 -5.23 -26.55 -16.28
N GLU A 183 -4.44 -25.66 -16.90
CA GLU A 183 -4.05 -25.78 -18.32
C GLU A 183 -2.75 -26.59 -18.53
N HIS A 184 -2.06 -26.99 -17.45
CA HIS A 184 -0.78 -27.69 -17.56
C HIS A 184 -0.93 -29.18 -17.77
N ASN A 185 -0.35 -29.70 -18.86
CA ASN A 185 -0.39 -31.11 -19.24
C ASN A 185 0.67 -31.98 -18.56
N SER A 186 1.61 -31.40 -17.80
CA SER A 186 2.69 -32.13 -17.12
C SER A 186 2.83 -31.77 -15.65
N LEU A 187 3.19 -32.74 -14.82
CA LEU A 187 3.45 -32.55 -13.39
C LEU A 187 4.55 -31.51 -13.14
N ASN A 188 5.59 -31.49 -13.97
CA ASN A 188 6.72 -30.55 -13.81
C ASN A 188 6.29 -29.09 -14.08
N GLU A 189 5.44 -28.86 -15.09
CA GLU A 189 4.89 -27.54 -15.39
C GLU A 189 3.96 -27.08 -14.26
N PHE A 190 3.14 -27.98 -13.74
CA PHE A 190 2.26 -27.72 -12.59
C PHE A 190 3.06 -27.30 -11.35
N LEU A 191 4.10 -28.05 -10.97
CA LEU A 191 4.96 -27.74 -9.83
C LEU A 191 5.74 -26.45 -10.02
N THR A 192 6.24 -26.19 -11.24
CA THR A 192 6.92 -24.91 -11.56
C THR A 192 5.95 -23.73 -11.43
N SER A 193 4.71 -23.88 -11.87
CA SER A 193 3.68 -22.85 -11.75
C SER A 193 3.33 -22.56 -10.29
N ILE A 194 3.25 -23.58 -9.43
CA ILE A 194 3.07 -23.41 -7.98
C ILE A 194 4.24 -22.63 -7.37
N LEU A 195 5.49 -22.96 -7.71
CA LEU A 195 6.65 -22.25 -7.19
C LEU A 195 6.66 -20.77 -7.59
N VAL A 196 6.32 -20.46 -8.85
CA VAL A 196 6.19 -19.09 -9.34
C VAL A 196 5.11 -18.34 -8.57
N GLN A 197 3.97 -18.98 -8.28
CA GLN A 197 2.89 -18.37 -7.53
C GLN A 197 3.29 -18.08 -6.09
N LEU A 198 3.91 -19.04 -5.41
CA LEU A 198 4.39 -18.85 -4.04
C LEU A 198 5.40 -17.70 -3.97
N SER A 199 6.35 -17.65 -4.91
CA SER A 199 7.32 -16.55 -4.99
C SER A 199 6.66 -15.18 -5.23
N ASN A 200 5.64 -15.12 -6.10
CA ASN A 200 4.91 -13.88 -6.36
C ASN A 200 4.01 -13.47 -5.17
N PHE A 201 3.43 -14.45 -4.49
CA PHE A 201 2.63 -14.22 -3.28
C PHE A 201 3.50 -13.64 -2.15
N GLN A 202 4.68 -14.21 -1.92
CA GLN A 202 5.65 -13.73 -0.95
C GLN A 202 6.08 -12.28 -1.23
N LYS A 203 6.37 -11.94 -2.50
CA LYS A 203 6.73 -10.56 -2.90
C LYS A 203 5.60 -9.56 -2.67
N SER A 204 4.34 -10.00 -2.80
CA SER A 204 3.15 -9.14 -2.70
C SER A 204 2.65 -8.97 -1.26
N ASN A 205 2.99 -9.90 -0.36
CA ASN A 205 2.53 -9.93 1.03
C ASN A 205 3.69 -10.31 1.96
N PRO A 206 4.69 -9.45 2.11
CA PRO A 206 5.88 -9.74 2.91
C PRO A 206 5.57 -10.00 4.40
N GLU A 207 4.42 -9.51 4.89
CA GLU A 207 3.99 -9.70 6.28
C GLU A 207 3.26 -11.03 6.53
N MET A 208 2.78 -11.71 5.49
CA MET A 208 2.00 -12.96 5.63
C MET A 208 2.81 -14.24 5.52
N VAL A 209 4.05 -14.17 5.05
CA VAL A 209 4.91 -15.34 4.87
C VAL A 209 6.25 -15.10 5.55
N TYR A 210 6.38 -15.59 6.77
CA TYR A 210 7.66 -15.71 7.45
C TYR A 210 8.48 -16.84 6.81
N ILE A 211 9.16 -16.53 5.70
CA ILE A 211 10.27 -17.33 5.23
C ILE A 211 11.53 -16.54 5.53
N ARG A 212 12.45 -17.17 6.24
CA ARG A 212 13.70 -16.60 6.72
C ARG A 212 14.42 -15.81 5.60
N ASP A 213 14.82 -14.60 5.90
CA ASP A 213 15.43 -13.61 4.98
C ASP A 213 16.86 -13.98 4.50
N ASP A 214 17.40 -15.13 4.91
CA ASP A 214 18.79 -15.55 4.63
C ASP A 214 18.97 -16.37 3.36
N VAL A 215 17.89 -16.67 2.65
CA VAL A 215 17.97 -17.33 1.35
C VAL A 215 17.81 -16.26 0.28
N ASP A 216 18.86 -16.08 -0.54
CA ASP A 216 18.84 -15.24 -1.73
C ASP A 216 17.48 -15.29 -2.43
N LYS A 217 16.83 -14.13 -2.56
CA LYS A 217 15.47 -13.93 -3.09
C LYS A 217 15.23 -14.42 -4.53
N GLU A 218 16.11 -15.28 -5.06
CA GLU A 218 16.20 -15.54 -6.49
C GLU A 218 15.61 -16.86 -6.97
N GLY A 219 14.91 -17.60 -6.15
CA GLY A 219 14.18 -18.78 -6.65
C GLY A 219 13.95 -19.88 -5.62
N GLY A 220 13.23 -20.90 -6.03
CA GLY A 220 12.94 -22.11 -5.27
C GLY A 220 12.95 -23.34 -6.15
N PHE A 221 12.93 -24.51 -5.52
CA PHE A 221 12.87 -25.79 -6.25
C PHE A 221 12.03 -26.82 -5.50
N VAL A 222 11.56 -27.83 -6.24
CA VAL A 222 10.89 -29.01 -5.71
C VAL A 222 11.69 -30.24 -6.07
N THR A 223 11.92 -31.10 -5.11
CA THR A 223 12.58 -32.40 -5.31
C THR A 223 11.62 -33.56 -5.16
N ILE A 224 11.86 -34.64 -5.91
CA ILE A 224 11.24 -35.94 -5.69
C ILE A 224 12.33 -36.91 -5.27
N GLU A 225 12.15 -37.54 -4.11
CA GLU A 225 13.06 -38.56 -3.64
C GLU A 225 12.65 -39.94 -4.15
N LYS A 226 13.56 -40.63 -4.85
CA LYS A 226 13.39 -42.01 -5.30
C LYS A 226 14.68 -42.77 -5.08
N ASN A 227 14.60 -43.92 -4.42
CA ASN A 227 15.76 -44.77 -4.13
C ASN A 227 16.91 -44.04 -3.37
N LYS A 228 16.56 -43.18 -2.39
CA LYS A 228 17.50 -42.34 -1.62
C LYS A 228 18.24 -41.27 -2.45
N LYS A 229 17.77 -40.95 -3.63
CA LYS A 229 18.25 -39.85 -4.46
C LYS A 229 17.15 -38.81 -4.63
N ALA A 230 17.48 -37.54 -4.42
CA ALA A 230 16.56 -36.42 -4.54
C ALA A 230 16.84 -35.70 -5.85
N THR A 231 15.92 -35.79 -6.81
CA THR A 231 16.06 -35.16 -8.12
C THR A 231 15.21 -33.89 -8.17
N ILE A 232 15.77 -32.77 -8.63
CA ILE A 232 15.03 -31.52 -8.80
C ILE A 232 14.09 -31.65 -10.01
N VAL A 233 12.78 -31.60 -9.77
CA VAL A 233 11.74 -31.77 -10.81
C VAL A 233 11.16 -30.45 -11.28
N ALA A 234 11.21 -29.41 -10.45
CA ALA A 234 10.76 -28.07 -10.79
C ALA A 234 11.61 -27.04 -10.07
N ALA A 235 11.89 -25.91 -10.73
CA ALA A 235 12.69 -24.83 -10.13
C ALA A 235 12.38 -23.48 -10.76
N THR A 236 12.63 -22.40 -9.99
CA THR A 236 12.56 -21.00 -10.43
C THR A 236 13.89 -20.29 -10.15
N GLY A 237 14.10 -19.12 -10.78
CA GLY A 237 15.31 -18.31 -10.56
C GLY A 237 16.60 -19.06 -10.91
N LYS A 238 17.62 -18.92 -10.07
CA LYS A 238 18.95 -19.52 -10.25
C LYS A 238 18.97 -21.06 -10.24
N PHE A 239 17.92 -21.68 -9.70
CA PHE A 239 17.85 -23.15 -9.61
C PHE A 239 17.35 -23.83 -10.89
N LYS A 240 16.89 -23.08 -11.91
CA LYS A 240 16.42 -23.66 -13.19
C LYS A 240 17.44 -24.55 -13.89
N SER A 241 18.72 -24.22 -13.78
CA SER A 241 19.81 -25.01 -14.40
C SER A 241 20.08 -26.36 -13.74
N TYR A 242 19.43 -26.62 -12.61
CA TYR A 242 19.58 -27.87 -11.84
C TYR A 242 18.40 -28.84 -12.04
N ILE A 243 17.38 -28.48 -12.83
CA ILE A 243 16.25 -29.40 -13.12
C ILE A 243 16.81 -30.68 -13.77
N GLY A 244 16.39 -31.83 -13.23
CA GLY A 244 16.82 -33.18 -13.69
C GLY A 244 18.18 -33.62 -13.14
N LYS A 245 18.82 -32.83 -12.25
CA LYS A 245 20.05 -33.20 -11.57
C LYS A 245 19.77 -33.78 -10.19
N ASP A 246 20.58 -34.73 -9.79
CA ASP A 246 20.62 -35.36 -8.47
C ASP A 246 21.46 -34.54 -7.48
#